data_bc29e2c693137edb10f6afbbe8d46726
#
_entry.id   bc29e2c693137edb10f6afbbe8d46726
#
_cell.length_a   1.000
_cell.length_b   1.000
_cell.length_c   1.000
_cell.angle_alpha   90.00
_cell.angle_beta   90.00
_cell.angle_gamma   90.00
#
_symmetry.space_group_name_H-M   'P 1'
#
loop_
_entity.id
_entity.type
_entity.pdbx_description
1 polymer ?
#
loop_
_entity_poly.entity_id
_entity_poly.type
_entity_poly.pdbx_seq_one_letter_code
_entity_poly.pdbx_strand_id
1 'polypeptide(L)'
;MAGGDEQIYKKVEPILKLAAIENGVAYFGSAGAGHFVKMVHNGVEYGMLQAIGEGFEMLSKGMPVIKPIARGTLAKTVGLDLYKIAYNWTHGSVVRGWLMELLERSLKTDPRLKNIEGVVGGGSTGEWTVATAKELKVEIPVIEKSLEARRKSQTKPTFSGKIVAVLRNQFGGHEVKK
;
A
#
# COMPACT_ATOMS: atom_id res chain seq x y z
N MET A 1 -14.35 -4.64 -11.56
CA MET A 1 -15.31 -3.55 -11.27
C MET A 1 -15.89 -3.08 -12.59
N ALA A 2 -17.18 -3.30 -12.82
CA ALA A 2 -17.83 -2.98 -14.10
C ALA A 2 -18.93 -1.91 -13.93
N GLY A 3 -19.15 -1.10 -14.97
CA GLY A 3 -20.23 -0.13 -15.05
C GLY A 3 -20.60 0.10 -16.50
N GLY A 4 -21.87 0.41 -16.78
CA GLY A 4 -22.39 0.58 -18.12
C GLY A 4 -23.87 0.21 -18.19
N ASP A 5 -24.34 -0.16 -19.37
CA ASP A 5 -25.68 -0.72 -19.54
C ASP A 5 -25.79 -2.08 -18.83
N GLU A 6 -26.79 -2.23 -17.98
CA GLU A 6 -26.97 -3.44 -17.16
C GLU A 6 -27.31 -4.67 -18.02
N GLN A 7 -28.06 -4.49 -19.11
CA GLN A 7 -28.44 -5.61 -19.98
C GLN A 7 -27.21 -6.11 -20.75
N ILE A 8 -26.33 -5.19 -21.17
CA ILE A 8 -25.05 -5.55 -21.80
C ILE A 8 -24.16 -6.22 -20.80
N TYR A 9 -24.04 -5.68 -19.56
CA TYR A 9 -23.26 -6.30 -18.52
C TYR A 9 -23.68 -7.77 -18.27
N LYS A 10 -24.97 -8.05 -18.14
CA LYS A 10 -25.49 -9.42 -17.94
C LYS A 10 -25.08 -10.37 -19.08
N LYS A 11 -24.96 -9.88 -20.30
CA LYS A 11 -24.51 -10.70 -21.44
C LYS A 11 -23.01 -11.02 -21.39
N VAL A 12 -22.18 -10.08 -20.91
CA VAL A 12 -20.72 -10.26 -20.87
C VAL A 12 -20.20 -10.75 -19.53
N GLU A 13 -21.02 -10.74 -18.47
CA GLU A 13 -20.65 -11.18 -17.13
C GLU A 13 -20.00 -12.58 -17.09
N PRO A 14 -20.52 -13.60 -17.82
CA PRO A 14 -19.91 -14.93 -17.84
C PRO A 14 -18.45 -14.88 -18.35
N ILE A 15 -18.16 -14.03 -19.35
CA ILE A 15 -16.82 -13.85 -19.90
C ILE A 15 -15.92 -13.16 -18.88
N LEU A 16 -16.42 -12.09 -18.23
CA LEU A 16 -15.68 -11.36 -17.19
C LEU A 16 -15.33 -12.27 -16.00
N LYS A 17 -16.23 -13.16 -15.60
CA LYS A 17 -16.00 -14.13 -14.54
C LYS A 17 -14.88 -15.13 -14.87
N LEU A 18 -14.72 -15.51 -16.13
CA LEU A 18 -13.62 -16.39 -16.55
C LEU A 18 -12.25 -15.69 -16.43
N ALA A 19 -12.21 -14.36 -16.55
CA ALA A 19 -10.97 -13.57 -16.45
C ALA A 19 -10.65 -13.09 -15.03
N ALA A 20 -11.50 -13.40 -14.05
CA ALA A 20 -11.36 -12.92 -12.68
C ALA A 20 -11.24 -14.07 -11.68
N ILE A 21 -10.73 -13.77 -10.50
CA ILE A 21 -10.83 -14.70 -9.35
C ILE A 21 -12.30 -14.88 -8.94
N GLU A 22 -12.59 -15.94 -8.23
CA GLU A 22 -13.93 -16.18 -7.69
C GLU A 22 -14.45 -14.95 -6.92
N ASN A 23 -15.70 -14.55 -7.21
CA ASN A 23 -16.33 -13.33 -6.68
C ASN A 23 -15.62 -12.00 -7.01
N GLY A 24 -14.65 -12.00 -7.93
CA GLY A 24 -13.87 -10.82 -8.32
C GLY A 24 -14.54 -9.88 -9.31
N VAL A 25 -15.77 -10.19 -9.80
CA VAL A 25 -16.53 -9.37 -10.74
C VAL A 25 -17.81 -8.88 -10.09
N ALA A 26 -18.06 -7.56 -10.19
CA ALA A 26 -19.31 -6.96 -9.75
C ALA A 26 -19.70 -5.77 -10.65
N TYR A 27 -21.00 -5.57 -10.79
CA TYR A 27 -21.61 -4.43 -11.45
C TYR A 27 -21.88 -3.31 -10.46
N PHE A 28 -21.45 -2.09 -10.78
CA PHE A 28 -21.54 -0.93 -9.88
C PHE A 28 -22.50 0.18 -10.37
N GLY A 29 -23.18 -0.03 -11.49
CA GLY A 29 -24.14 0.94 -12.01
C GLY A 29 -23.81 1.45 -13.42
N SER A 30 -24.27 2.63 -13.75
CA SER A 30 -24.17 3.25 -15.08
C SER A 30 -22.74 3.44 -15.57
N ALA A 31 -22.60 3.95 -16.79
CA ALA A 31 -21.29 4.24 -17.39
C ALA A 31 -20.42 5.12 -16.49
N GLY A 32 -19.16 4.70 -16.29
CA GLY A 32 -18.23 5.37 -15.39
C GLY A 32 -18.20 4.82 -13.95
N ALA A 33 -19.28 4.17 -13.46
CA ALA A 33 -19.34 3.70 -12.08
C ALA A 33 -18.19 2.75 -11.69
N GLY A 34 -17.86 1.79 -12.55
CA GLY A 34 -16.74 0.90 -12.33
C GLY A 34 -15.39 1.61 -12.22
N HIS A 35 -15.17 2.63 -13.05
CA HIS A 35 -13.96 3.48 -12.99
C HIS A 35 -13.91 4.31 -11.71
N PHE A 36 -15.02 4.91 -11.31
CA PHE A 36 -15.09 5.67 -10.06
C PHE A 36 -14.76 4.80 -8.85
N VAL A 37 -15.41 3.63 -8.74
CA VAL A 37 -15.13 2.68 -7.65
C VAL A 37 -13.66 2.21 -7.66
N LYS A 38 -13.08 1.96 -8.85
CA LYS A 38 -11.66 1.58 -8.95
C LYS A 38 -10.72 2.73 -8.58
N MET A 39 -11.05 3.95 -8.92
CA MET A 39 -10.29 5.13 -8.53
C MET A 39 -10.27 5.29 -7.00
N VAL A 40 -11.42 5.20 -6.35
CA VAL A 40 -11.53 5.26 -4.88
C VAL A 40 -10.75 4.11 -4.23
N HIS A 41 -10.90 2.88 -4.74
CA HIS A 41 -10.10 1.73 -4.30
C HIS A 41 -8.60 2.04 -4.33
N ASN A 42 -8.09 2.63 -5.42
CA ASN A 42 -6.69 2.98 -5.51
C ASN A 42 -6.28 4.04 -4.48
N GLY A 43 -7.12 5.01 -4.19
CA GLY A 43 -6.90 5.96 -3.10
C GLY A 43 -6.74 5.28 -1.74
N VAL A 44 -7.64 4.33 -1.41
CA VAL A 44 -7.53 3.51 -0.20
C VAL A 44 -6.23 2.72 -0.17
N GLU A 45 -5.86 2.10 -1.30
CA GLU A 45 -4.59 1.37 -1.45
C GLU A 45 -3.38 2.26 -1.14
N TYR A 46 -3.36 3.52 -1.57
CA TYR A 46 -2.30 4.47 -1.22
C TYR A 46 -2.15 4.64 0.29
N GLY A 47 -3.25 4.81 1.01
CA GLY A 47 -3.26 4.93 2.47
C GLY A 47 -2.72 3.66 3.14
N MET A 48 -3.18 2.50 2.70
CA MET A 48 -2.74 1.20 3.23
C MET A 48 -1.24 0.97 3.01
N LEU A 49 -0.75 1.22 1.79
CA LEU A 49 0.66 1.07 1.45
C LEU A 49 1.54 1.98 2.31
N GLN A 50 1.13 3.25 2.47
CA GLN A 50 1.90 4.22 3.25
C GLN A 50 1.92 3.86 4.73
N ALA A 51 0.79 3.47 5.31
CA ALA A 51 0.71 3.07 6.71
C ALA A 51 1.59 1.83 7.00
N ILE A 52 1.55 0.82 6.13
CA ILE A 52 2.43 -0.35 6.22
C ILE A 52 3.89 0.08 6.13
N GLY A 53 4.23 0.93 5.15
CA GLY A 53 5.59 1.45 4.96
C GLY A 53 6.13 2.17 6.20
N GLU A 54 5.37 3.08 6.78
CA GLU A 54 5.75 3.84 7.97
C GLU A 54 5.91 2.95 9.19
N GLY A 55 4.99 2.00 9.41
CA GLY A 55 5.09 1.02 10.48
C GLY A 55 6.36 0.19 10.38
N PHE A 56 6.67 -0.33 9.20
CA PHE A 56 7.89 -1.11 8.99
C PHE A 56 9.16 -0.25 9.01
N GLU A 57 9.09 1.04 8.67
CA GLU A 57 10.22 1.96 8.90
C GLU A 57 10.49 2.14 10.39
N MET A 58 9.47 2.35 11.24
CA MET A 58 9.63 2.37 12.70
C MET A 58 10.27 1.08 13.21
N LEU A 59 9.74 -0.07 12.83
CA LEU A 59 10.27 -1.38 13.23
C LEU A 59 11.71 -1.59 12.77
N SER A 60 12.09 -1.06 11.62
CA SER A 60 13.47 -1.13 11.09
C SER A 60 14.50 -0.40 11.95
N LYS A 61 14.07 0.64 12.68
CA LYS A 61 14.94 1.35 13.64
C LYS A 61 15.17 0.56 14.92
N GLY A 62 14.41 -0.49 15.13
CA GLY A 62 14.48 -1.35 16.30
C GLY A 62 13.71 -0.80 17.51
N MET A 63 13.59 -1.64 18.51
CA MET A 63 12.91 -1.30 19.76
C MET A 63 13.84 -0.42 20.62
N PRO A 64 13.41 0.78 21.06
CA PRO A 64 14.19 1.56 21.99
C PRO A 64 14.21 0.88 23.37
N VAL A 65 15.40 0.65 23.91
CA VAL A 65 15.59 0.16 25.28
C VAL A 65 16.00 1.33 26.14
N ILE A 66 15.09 1.80 26.98
CA ILE A 66 15.36 2.87 27.94
C ILE A 66 15.93 2.22 29.19
N LYS A 67 17.23 2.40 29.44
CA LYS A 67 17.85 2.08 30.73
C LYS A 67 17.90 3.36 31.56
N PRO A 68 17.28 3.39 32.74
CA PRO A 68 17.48 4.50 33.68
C PRO A 68 18.96 4.49 34.15
N ILE A 69 19.68 5.54 33.82
CA ILE A 69 21.04 5.79 34.30
C ILE A 69 20.97 7.07 35.15
N ALA A 70 21.69 7.09 36.28
CA ALA A 70 21.70 8.18 37.26
C ALA A 70 22.06 9.57 36.68
N ARG A 71 22.55 9.67 35.45
CA ARG A 71 22.90 10.93 34.79
C ARG A 71 22.72 10.88 33.25
N GLY A 72 21.61 10.40 32.75
CA GLY A 72 21.30 10.45 31.32
C GLY A 72 20.59 9.21 30.81
N THR A 73 19.95 9.35 29.66
CA THR A 73 19.23 8.26 28.99
C THR A 73 20.12 7.75 27.86
N LEU A 74 20.64 6.54 27.94
CA LEU A 74 21.22 5.85 26.80
C LEU A 74 20.13 5.02 26.14
N ALA A 75 19.64 5.50 25.00
CA ALA A 75 18.77 4.73 24.13
C ALA A 75 19.61 3.76 23.31
N LYS A 76 19.62 2.48 23.67
CA LYS A 76 20.12 1.41 22.83
C LYS A 76 18.93 0.81 22.08
N THR A 77 19.03 0.71 20.77
CA THR A 77 18.01 0.00 19.98
C THR A 77 18.37 -1.48 19.85
N VAL A 78 17.37 -2.35 20.01
CA VAL A 78 17.49 -3.77 19.70
C VAL A 78 16.86 -4.00 18.32
N GLY A 79 17.65 -4.54 17.40
CA GLY A 79 17.17 -4.85 16.05
C GLY A 79 16.03 -5.87 16.07
N LEU A 80 15.05 -5.67 15.23
CA LEU A 80 13.88 -6.55 15.06
C LEU A 80 13.98 -7.31 13.72
N ASP A 81 13.48 -8.53 13.72
CA ASP A 81 13.35 -9.35 12.52
C ASP A 81 12.07 -8.98 11.78
N LEU A 82 12.20 -8.16 10.75
CA LEU A 82 11.06 -7.64 9.99
C LEU A 82 10.29 -8.76 9.26
N TYR A 83 10.99 -9.81 8.80
CA TYR A 83 10.33 -10.94 8.19
C TYR A 83 9.43 -11.68 9.18
N LYS A 84 9.92 -11.96 10.39
CA LYS A 84 9.10 -12.61 11.43
C LYS A 84 7.89 -11.79 11.82
N ILE A 85 8.03 -10.47 11.85
CA ILE A 85 6.90 -9.56 12.11
C ILE A 85 5.87 -9.64 10.98
N ALA A 86 6.30 -9.52 9.72
CA ALA A 86 5.41 -9.62 8.57
C ALA A 86 4.70 -10.99 8.55
N TYR A 87 5.43 -12.08 8.78
CA TYR A 87 4.88 -13.42 8.89
C TYR A 87 3.79 -13.52 9.98
N ASN A 88 4.08 -13.04 11.17
CA ASN A 88 3.09 -13.05 12.27
C ASN A 88 1.85 -12.22 11.92
N TRP A 89 2.04 -11.04 11.33
CA TRP A 89 0.93 -10.16 10.97
C TRP A 89 0.08 -10.70 9.83
N THR A 90 0.67 -11.44 8.91
CA THR A 90 -0.06 -12.14 7.84
C THR A 90 -1.01 -13.21 8.41
N HIS A 91 -0.58 -13.94 9.43
CA HIS A 91 -1.30 -15.11 9.93
C HIS A 91 -2.21 -14.84 11.12
N GLY A 92 -1.90 -13.87 11.98
CA GLY A 92 -2.55 -13.73 13.27
C GLY A 92 -2.93 -12.31 13.68
N SER A 93 -3.02 -11.33 12.77
CA SER A 93 -3.35 -9.96 13.15
C SER A 93 -4.51 -9.36 12.34
N VAL A 94 -5.07 -8.27 12.86
CA VAL A 94 -6.16 -7.52 12.20
C VAL A 94 -5.71 -6.83 10.90
N VAL A 95 -4.41 -6.60 10.72
CA VAL A 95 -3.84 -6.01 9.49
C VAL A 95 -3.47 -7.04 8.43
N ARG A 96 -3.82 -8.31 8.64
CA ARG A 96 -3.62 -9.36 7.64
C ARG A 96 -4.33 -9.04 6.32
N GLY A 97 -3.77 -9.49 5.23
CA GLY A 97 -4.34 -9.33 3.89
C GLY A 97 -3.27 -9.45 2.82
N TRP A 98 -3.69 -9.37 1.57
CA TRP A 98 -2.79 -9.62 0.43
C TRP A 98 -1.53 -8.73 0.42
N LEU A 99 -1.65 -7.45 0.80
CA LEU A 99 -0.47 -6.58 0.89
C LEU A 99 0.54 -7.08 1.94
N MET A 100 0.06 -7.62 3.06
CA MET A 100 0.94 -8.17 4.09
C MET A 100 1.59 -9.47 3.64
N GLU A 101 0.88 -10.34 2.93
CA GLU A 101 1.45 -11.55 2.30
C GLU A 101 2.56 -11.22 1.30
N LEU A 102 2.35 -10.19 0.47
CA LEU A 102 3.35 -9.74 -0.48
C LEU A 102 4.60 -9.16 0.22
N LEU A 103 4.38 -8.42 1.32
CA LEU A 103 5.49 -7.91 2.13
C LEU A 103 6.27 -9.03 2.79
N GLU A 104 5.59 -10.02 3.36
CA GLU A 104 6.22 -11.21 3.93
C GLU A 104 7.13 -11.90 2.92
N ARG A 105 6.61 -12.17 1.70
CA ARG A 105 7.40 -12.79 0.62
C ARG A 105 8.64 -11.96 0.26
N SER A 106 8.49 -10.66 0.18
CA SER A 106 9.59 -9.75 -0.16
C SER A 106 10.68 -9.73 0.92
N LEU A 107 10.28 -9.64 2.19
CA LEU A 107 11.20 -9.63 3.33
C LEU A 107 11.86 -11.01 3.58
N LYS A 108 11.21 -12.10 3.16
CA LYS A 108 11.81 -13.43 3.17
C LYS A 108 13.02 -13.50 2.25
N THR A 109 12.96 -12.84 1.10
CA THR A 109 14.03 -12.83 0.10
C THR A 109 15.11 -11.80 0.41
N ASP A 110 14.71 -10.57 0.79
CA ASP A 110 15.62 -9.49 1.18
C ASP A 110 15.11 -8.78 2.44
N PRO A 111 15.50 -9.24 3.65
CA PRO A 111 14.98 -8.72 4.92
C PRO A 111 15.24 -7.22 5.16
N ARG A 112 16.14 -6.61 4.40
CA ARG A 112 16.50 -5.19 4.53
C ARG A 112 16.24 -4.36 3.29
N LEU A 113 15.68 -4.97 2.24
CA LEU A 113 15.41 -4.31 0.95
C LEU A 113 16.62 -3.50 0.46
N LYS A 114 17.81 -4.12 0.48
CA LYS A 114 19.09 -3.44 0.19
C LYS A 114 19.17 -2.94 -1.25
N ASN A 115 18.57 -3.67 -2.18
CA ASN A 115 18.60 -3.39 -3.61
C ASN A 115 17.45 -2.49 -4.07
N ILE A 116 16.82 -1.75 -3.17
CA ILE A 116 15.68 -0.86 -3.46
C ILE A 116 16.00 0.52 -2.92
N GLU A 117 15.92 1.55 -3.76
CA GLU A 117 16.21 2.93 -3.36
C GLU A 117 15.13 3.57 -2.48
N GLY A 118 13.90 3.12 -2.56
CA GLY A 118 12.77 3.70 -1.81
C GLY A 118 12.12 4.91 -2.50
N VAL A 119 12.36 5.07 -3.79
CA VAL A 119 11.67 6.01 -4.67
C VAL A 119 10.37 5.36 -5.15
N VAL A 120 9.24 6.03 -4.95
CA VAL A 120 7.92 5.51 -5.32
C VAL A 120 7.36 6.29 -6.51
N GLY A 121 7.46 5.73 -7.70
CA GLY A 121 6.95 6.36 -8.93
C GLY A 121 5.42 6.39 -9.05
N GLY A 122 4.91 7.04 -10.10
CA GLY A 122 3.47 7.17 -10.37
C GLY A 122 2.78 8.18 -9.44
N GLY A 123 1.45 8.21 -9.49
CA GLY A 123 0.67 9.14 -8.66
C GLY A 123 -0.66 9.56 -9.27
N SER A 124 -0.85 9.38 -10.58
CA SER A 124 -2.02 9.88 -11.33
C SER A 124 -3.37 9.45 -10.74
N THR A 125 -3.53 8.18 -10.38
CA THR A 125 -4.78 7.69 -9.78
C THR A 125 -5.04 8.28 -8.39
N GLY A 126 -4.00 8.51 -7.60
CA GLY A 126 -4.11 9.22 -6.32
C GLY A 126 -4.50 10.69 -6.52
N GLU A 127 -3.95 11.35 -7.55
CA GLU A 127 -4.30 12.73 -7.92
C GLU A 127 -5.77 12.84 -8.34
N TRP A 128 -6.25 11.92 -9.15
CA TRP A 128 -7.67 11.86 -9.54
C TRP A 128 -8.58 11.65 -8.33
N THR A 129 -8.20 10.76 -7.40
CA THR A 129 -8.96 10.53 -6.16
C THR A 129 -9.07 11.83 -5.34
N VAL A 130 -7.96 12.56 -5.18
CA VAL A 130 -7.93 13.83 -4.43
C VAL A 130 -8.76 14.91 -5.15
N ALA A 131 -8.65 15.01 -6.47
CA ALA A 131 -9.43 15.98 -7.25
C ALA A 131 -10.93 15.71 -7.12
N THR A 132 -11.35 14.46 -7.32
CA THR A 132 -12.76 14.06 -7.20
C THR A 132 -13.29 14.24 -5.78
N ALA A 133 -12.51 13.95 -4.75
CA ALA A 133 -12.92 14.19 -3.37
C ALA A 133 -13.19 15.67 -3.09
N LYS A 134 -12.39 16.58 -3.65
CA LYS A 134 -12.63 18.03 -3.56
C LYS A 134 -13.92 18.44 -4.24
N GLU A 135 -14.21 17.92 -5.43
CA GLU A 135 -15.47 18.16 -6.14
C GLU A 135 -16.67 17.68 -5.32
N LEU A 136 -16.54 16.52 -4.68
CA LEU A 136 -17.57 15.92 -3.82
C LEU A 136 -17.63 16.56 -2.41
N LYS A 137 -16.70 17.47 -2.07
CA LYS A 137 -16.56 18.09 -0.74
C LYS A 137 -16.35 17.04 0.38
N VAL A 138 -15.56 16.01 0.10
CA VAL A 138 -15.20 14.95 1.05
C VAL A 138 -13.75 15.13 1.46
N GLU A 139 -13.50 15.18 2.76
CA GLU A 139 -12.15 15.23 3.31
C GLU A 139 -11.51 13.83 3.31
N ILE A 140 -10.32 13.70 2.74
CA ILE A 140 -9.57 12.45 2.62
C ILE A 140 -8.10 12.61 3.07
N PRO A 141 -7.84 13.10 4.30
CA PRO A 141 -6.49 13.51 4.74
C PRO A 141 -5.47 12.38 4.69
N VAL A 142 -5.85 11.14 4.95
CA VAL A 142 -4.95 9.97 4.90
C VAL A 142 -4.46 9.71 3.48
N ILE A 143 -5.36 9.77 2.50
CA ILE A 143 -5.02 9.56 1.08
C ILE A 143 -4.16 10.72 0.56
N GLU A 144 -4.49 11.97 0.91
CA GLU A 144 -3.70 13.14 0.56
C GLU A 144 -2.28 13.05 1.10
N LYS A 145 -2.10 12.70 2.37
CA LYS A 145 -0.78 12.54 3.00
C LYS A 145 0.02 11.40 2.38
N SER A 146 -0.64 10.33 1.98
CA SER A 146 0.01 9.22 1.27
C SER A 146 0.53 9.63 -0.11
N LEU A 147 -0.23 10.48 -0.83
CA LEU A 147 0.21 11.04 -2.11
C LEU A 147 1.39 12.02 -1.92
N GLU A 148 1.34 12.88 -0.89
CA GLU A 148 2.45 13.77 -0.53
C GLU A 148 3.73 12.97 -0.19
N ALA A 149 3.62 11.92 0.62
CA ALA A 149 4.74 11.05 0.96
C ALA A 149 5.37 10.43 -0.29
N ARG A 150 4.55 9.98 -1.24
CA ARG A 150 5.01 9.45 -2.53
C ARG A 150 5.78 10.49 -3.34
N ARG A 151 5.26 11.72 -3.46
CA ARG A 151 5.95 12.82 -4.13
C ARG A 151 7.29 13.16 -3.45
N LYS A 152 7.29 13.20 -2.13
CA LYS A 152 8.49 13.47 -1.33
C LYS A 152 9.57 12.40 -1.52
N SER A 153 9.18 11.13 -1.72
CA SER A 153 10.12 10.03 -1.95
C SER A 153 11.00 10.22 -3.19
N GLN A 154 10.57 11.05 -4.17
CA GLN A 154 11.35 11.34 -5.38
C GLN A 154 12.66 12.08 -5.06
N THR A 155 12.68 12.89 -4.00
CA THR A 155 13.85 13.69 -3.59
C THR A 155 14.45 13.23 -2.28
N LYS A 156 13.67 12.53 -1.45
CA LYS A 156 14.10 12.02 -0.15
C LYS A 156 13.61 10.59 0.06
N PRO A 157 14.31 9.61 -0.54
CA PRO A 157 13.97 8.20 -0.35
C PRO A 157 14.06 7.77 1.12
N THR A 158 13.17 6.87 1.54
CA THR A 158 13.10 6.35 2.91
C THR A 158 12.93 4.84 2.92
N PHE A 159 13.06 4.21 4.07
CA PHE A 159 12.76 2.79 4.21
C PHE A 159 11.25 2.52 3.99
N SER A 160 10.38 3.42 4.43
CA SER A 160 8.95 3.39 4.08
C SER A 160 8.74 3.35 2.56
N GLY A 161 9.47 4.19 1.82
CA GLY A 161 9.45 4.18 0.36
C GLY A 161 9.90 2.84 -0.25
N LYS A 162 10.89 2.16 0.36
CA LYS A 162 11.30 0.81 -0.08
C LYS A 162 10.17 -0.21 0.07
N ILE A 163 9.46 -0.19 1.21
CA ILE A 163 8.31 -1.05 1.45
C ILE A 163 7.21 -0.78 0.41
N VAL A 164 6.85 0.49 0.19
CA VAL A 164 5.83 0.86 -0.79
C VAL A 164 6.25 0.46 -2.22
N ALA A 165 7.50 0.68 -2.60
CA ALA A 165 8.01 0.33 -3.92
C ALA A 165 7.98 -1.18 -4.16
N VAL A 166 8.45 -1.98 -3.21
CA VAL A 166 8.44 -3.44 -3.35
C VAL A 166 7.01 -4.01 -3.41
N LEU A 167 6.09 -3.51 -2.61
CA LEU A 167 4.70 -3.94 -2.66
C LEU A 167 4.08 -3.66 -4.04
N ARG A 168 4.26 -2.45 -4.57
CA ARG A 168 3.78 -2.06 -5.90
C ARG A 168 4.38 -2.92 -7.02
N ASN A 169 5.64 -3.30 -6.89
CA ASN A 169 6.25 -4.25 -7.82
C ASN A 169 5.57 -5.63 -7.74
N GLN A 170 5.32 -6.14 -6.54
CA GLN A 170 4.74 -7.46 -6.32
C GLN A 170 3.33 -7.61 -6.89
N PHE A 171 2.44 -6.64 -6.70
CA PHE A 171 1.06 -6.76 -7.20
C PHE A 171 0.84 -6.15 -8.59
N GLY A 172 1.65 -5.23 -9.02
CA GLY A 172 1.41 -4.48 -10.26
C GLY A 172 2.58 -4.48 -11.25
N GLY A 173 3.69 -5.17 -10.97
CA GLY A 173 4.86 -5.17 -11.84
C GLY A 173 5.51 -3.79 -12.01
N HIS A 174 5.19 -2.83 -11.13
CA HIS A 174 5.75 -1.49 -11.23
C HIS A 174 7.27 -1.51 -11.08
N GLU A 175 7.94 -0.73 -11.90
CA GLU A 175 9.40 -0.62 -11.86
C GLU A 175 9.91 -0.15 -10.49
N VAL A 176 10.98 -0.77 -10.03
CA VAL A 176 11.66 -0.46 -8.78
C VAL A 176 13.05 0.07 -9.11
N LYS A 177 13.38 1.26 -8.64
CA LYS A 177 14.75 1.79 -8.72
C LYS A 177 15.66 1.01 -7.76
N LYS A 178 16.81 0.59 -8.28
CA LYS A 178 17.84 -0.17 -7.58
C LYS A 178 19.02 0.73 -7.25
#